data_0826d18b71288d609a904272d5a3ef30
#
_entry.id   0826d18b71288d609a904272d5a3ef30
#
_cell.length_a   1.000
_cell.length_b   1.000
_cell.length_c   1.000
_cell.angle_alpha   90.00
_cell.angle_beta   90.00
_cell.angle_gamma   90.00
#
_symmetry.space_group_name_H-M   'P 1'
#
loop_
_entity.id
_entity.type
_entity.pdbx_description
1 polymer ?
#
loop_
_entity_poly.entity_id
_entity_poly.type
_entity_poly.pdbx_seq_one_letter_code
_entity_poly.pdbx_strand_id
1 'polypeptide(L)'
;MVQSLHEFLEENINYLKENGLYNEIDTIEGANGPEIKINGKSYINLSSNNYLGLATNEDLKSAAKAAIDTHGVGAGAVRTINGTLDLHDELEETLAKFKGTEAAIAYQSGFNCNMAAISAVMNKNDAILSDELNHASIIDGCRLSKAKIIRVNHSDMDDLRAKAKEAVESGQYNKVMYITDGVFSMDGDVAKLPEIVEIAEEFGLLTYVDDAHGSGVMGKGAGTVKHFGLQDKIDFQIGTLSKAIGVVGGYVAGTKELIDWLKAQSRPFLFSTSLAPGDTKAITESVKKLMDSTELHDKLWNNAQYLKNGLSKLGYDTGESETPITPVIIGDEKTTQEFSKRLKDEGVYVKSIVFPTVPRGTGRVRNMPTAAHTKDMLDEAIAAYEKVGKEMKLI
;
A
#
# COMPACT_ATOMS: atom_id res chain seq x y z
N MET A 1 -14.40 11.97 -38.50
CA MET A 1 -13.50 13.07 -38.08
C MET A 1 -12.74 12.61 -36.86
N VAL A 2 -11.52 13.07 -36.67
CA VAL A 2 -10.78 12.80 -35.42
C VAL A 2 -11.40 13.67 -34.32
N GLN A 3 -11.79 13.07 -33.18
CA GLN A 3 -12.35 13.78 -32.03
C GLN A 3 -11.29 14.75 -31.47
N SER A 4 -11.66 15.97 -31.14
CA SER A 4 -10.76 16.94 -30.51
C SER A 4 -10.50 16.54 -29.05
N LEU A 5 -9.37 16.94 -28.46
CA LEU A 5 -9.07 16.71 -27.05
C LEU A 5 -10.14 17.31 -26.12
N HIS A 6 -10.66 18.49 -26.48
CA HIS A 6 -11.71 19.19 -25.72
C HIS A 6 -13.01 18.35 -25.66
N GLU A 7 -13.52 17.93 -26.82
CA GLU A 7 -14.73 17.10 -26.92
C GLU A 7 -14.57 15.78 -26.15
N PHE A 8 -13.40 15.11 -26.29
CA PHE A 8 -13.10 13.89 -25.55
C PHE A 8 -13.14 14.12 -24.03
N LEU A 9 -12.50 15.17 -23.54
CA LEU A 9 -12.43 15.45 -22.10
C LEU A 9 -13.81 15.84 -21.53
N GLU A 10 -14.55 16.71 -22.21
CA GLU A 10 -15.88 17.16 -21.79
C GLU A 10 -16.85 15.98 -21.70
N GLU A 11 -16.93 15.15 -22.73
CA GLU A 11 -17.79 13.96 -22.77
C GLU A 11 -17.48 12.99 -21.61
N ASN A 12 -16.18 12.66 -21.43
CA ASN A 12 -15.79 11.70 -20.40
C ASN A 12 -15.94 12.25 -18.97
N ILE A 13 -15.64 13.54 -18.73
CA ILE A 13 -15.86 14.16 -17.42
C ILE A 13 -17.35 14.20 -17.08
N ASN A 14 -18.20 14.55 -18.04
CA ASN A 14 -19.65 14.56 -17.84
C ASN A 14 -20.16 13.15 -17.55
N TYR A 15 -19.71 12.13 -18.30
CA TYR A 15 -20.04 10.75 -18.02
C TYR A 15 -19.66 10.32 -16.58
N LEU A 16 -18.45 10.66 -16.11
CA LEU A 16 -18.01 10.35 -14.74
C LEU A 16 -18.91 11.02 -13.69
N LYS A 17 -19.28 12.29 -13.90
CA LYS A 17 -20.15 13.04 -12.96
C LYS A 17 -21.57 12.47 -12.92
N GLU A 18 -22.17 12.22 -14.08
CA GLU A 18 -23.55 11.69 -14.20
C GLU A 18 -23.70 10.30 -13.61
N ASN A 19 -22.63 9.48 -13.66
CA ASN A 19 -22.63 8.13 -13.12
C ASN A 19 -22.06 8.02 -11.68
N GLY A 20 -21.76 9.15 -11.02
CA GLY A 20 -21.21 9.15 -9.66
C GLY A 20 -19.80 8.55 -9.55
N LEU A 21 -19.05 8.54 -10.66
CA LEU A 21 -17.68 8.03 -10.72
C LEU A 21 -16.62 9.13 -10.57
N TYR A 22 -17.05 10.39 -10.57
CA TYR A 22 -16.15 11.54 -10.40
C TYR A 22 -15.84 11.74 -8.92
N ASN A 23 -14.56 11.56 -8.57
CA ASN A 23 -14.11 11.77 -7.19
C ASN A 23 -13.78 13.24 -6.93
N GLU A 24 -14.52 13.90 -6.06
CA GLU A 24 -14.16 15.19 -5.52
C GLU A 24 -13.01 15.05 -4.52
N ILE A 25 -12.00 15.93 -4.66
CA ILE A 25 -10.81 15.95 -3.81
C ILE A 25 -11.00 17.02 -2.75
N ASP A 26 -11.10 16.60 -1.49
CA ASP A 26 -11.10 17.51 -0.34
C ASP A 26 -9.67 18.01 -0.05
N THR A 27 -9.53 19.31 0.22
CA THR A 27 -8.26 19.89 0.66
C THR A 27 -8.18 19.86 2.18
N ILE A 28 -7.18 19.18 2.73
CA ILE A 28 -6.90 19.14 4.17
C ILE A 28 -6.09 20.38 4.57
N GLU A 29 -6.57 21.08 5.58
CA GLU A 29 -5.90 22.25 6.17
C GLU A 29 -4.95 21.76 7.28
N GLY A 30 -3.63 21.91 7.07
CA GLY A 30 -2.62 21.49 8.02
C GLY A 30 -2.18 20.03 7.87
N ALA A 31 -1.93 19.35 8.98
CA ALA A 31 -1.36 18.02 8.98
C ALA A 31 -2.42 16.92 8.79
N ASN A 32 -2.02 15.82 8.13
CA ASN A 32 -2.86 14.62 7.99
C ASN A 32 -2.66 13.70 9.20
N GLY A 33 -3.41 13.99 10.27
CA GLY A 33 -3.40 13.23 11.53
C GLY A 33 -4.68 12.41 11.76
N PRO A 34 -4.90 11.94 13.01
CA PRO A 34 -6.12 11.23 13.40
C PRO A 34 -7.36 12.16 13.36
N GLU A 35 -7.15 13.45 13.44
CA GLU A 35 -8.11 14.51 13.16
C GLU A 35 -7.59 15.37 12.01
N ILE A 36 -8.48 15.77 11.09
CA ILE A 36 -8.17 16.65 9.97
C ILE A 36 -9.16 17.81 9.91
N LYS A 37 -8.74 18.89 9.28
CA LYS A 37 -9.58 20.06 9.07
C LYS A 37 -9.83 20.27 7.58
N ILE A 38 -11.09 20.49 7.21
CA ILE A 38 -11.54 20.74 5.83
C ILE A 38 -12.57 21.88 5.88
N ASN A 39 -12.34 22.96 5.14
CA ASN A 39 -13.19 24.16 5.12
C ASN A 39 -13.54 24.69 6.53
N GLY A 40 -12.53 24.71 7.42
CA GLY A 40 -12.67 25.20 8.78
C GLY A 40 -13.34 24.25 9.77
N LYS A 41 -13.81 23.06 9.36
CA LYS A 41 -14.42 22.04 10.23
C LYS A 41 -13.47 20.90 10.51
N SER A 42 -13.46 20.41 11.75
CA SER A 42 -12.70 19.24 12.18
C SER A 42 -13.46 17.93 11.93
N TYR A 43 -12.73 16.87 11.62
CA TYR A 43 -13.26 15.54 11.37
C TYR A 43 -12.33 14.47 11.93
N ILE A 44 -12.87 13.43 12.54
CA ILE A 44 -12.13 12.19 12.85
C ILE A 44 -11.77 11.51 11.52
N ASN A 45 -10.48 11.27 11.30
CA ASN A 45 -9.95 10.80 10.01
C ASN A 45 -9.77 9.29 9.98
N LEU A 46 -10.71 8.57 9.42
CA LEU A 46 -10.64 7.13 9.20
C LEU A 46 -10.25 6.74 7.75
N SER A 47 -9.62 7.66 6.99
CA SER A 47 -9.23 7.41 5.60
C SER A 47 -7.73 7.42 5.32
N SER A 48 -6.91 7.78 6.32
CA SER A 48 -5.47 7.89 6.13
C SER A 48 -4.76 6.53 6.16
N ASN A 49 -3.81 6.33 5.25
CA ASN A 49 -2.88 5.20 5.33
C ASN A 49 -1.73 5.41 6.34
N ASN A 50 -1.74 6.48 7.11
CA ASN A 50 -0.75 6.79 8.15
C ASN A 50 -0.97 5.93 9.40
N TYR A 51 -0.93 4.61 9.27
CA TYR A 51 -1.28 3.61 10.28
C TYR A 51 -0.72 3.88 11.68
N LEU A 52 0.53 4.33 11.75
CA LEU A 52 1.24 4.52 13.01
C LEU A 52 1.24 5.97 13.50
N GLY A 53 0.60 6.89 12.74
CA GLY A 53 0.57 8.32 13.08
C GLY A 53 1.92 9.04 12.90
N LEU A 54 2.88 8.43 12.21
CA LEU A 54 4.25 8.92 12.12
C LEU A 54 4.41 10.14 11.22
N ALA A 55 3.48 10.42 10.31
CA ALA A 55 3.54 11.60 9.44
C ALA A 55 3.57 12.93 10.21
N THR A 56 3.15 12.94 11.46
CA THR A 56 3.16 14.13 12.33
C THR A 56 4.12 14.04 13.50
N ASN A 57 4.97 13.00 13.56
CA ASN A 57 5.87 12.74 14.68
C ASN A 57 6.98 13.80 14.78
N GLU A 58 7.22 14.33 15.97
CA GLU A 58 8.16 15.43 16.19
C GLU A 58 9.63 15.02 15.99
N ASP A 59 9.99 13.77 16.30
CA ASP A 59 11.37 13.29 16.10
C ASP A 59 11.67 13.19 14.59
N LEU A 60 10.71 12.71 13.80
CA LEU A 60 10.85 12.64 12.34
C LEU A 60 10.97 14.05 11.72
N LYS A 61 10.14 14.99 12.19
CA LYS A 61 10.22 16.39 11.76
C LYS A 61 11.56 17.03 12.11
N SER A 62 12.07 16.73 13.29
CA SER A 62 13.38 17.24 13.74
C SER A 62 14.52 16.66 12.92
N ALA A 63 14.50 15.34 12.64
CA ALA A 63 15.47 14.67 11.78
C ALA A 63 15.45 15.23 10.35
N ALA A 64 14.25 15.44 9.78
CA ALA A 64 14.11 16.05 8.45
C ALA A 64 14.73 17.47 8.39
N LYS A 65 14.44 18.32 9.38
CA LYS A 65 15.00 19.67 9.45
C LYS A 65 16.52 19.65 9.52
N ALA A 66 17.11 18.81 10.40
CA ALA A 66 18.54 18.68 10.53
C ALA A 66 19.22 18.21 9.23
N ALA A 67 18.59 17.30 8.50
CA ALA A 67 19.08 16.85 7.20
C ALA A 67 19.03 17.95 6.13
N ILE A 68 17.98 18.79 6.14
CA ILE A 68 17.89 19.96 5.25
C ILE A 68 19.01 20.96 5.56
N ASP A 69 19.29 21.21 6.83
CA ASP A 69 20.34 22.14 7.25
C ASP A 69 21.75 21.69 6.80
N THR A 70 21.99 20.37 6.75
CA THR A 70 23.30 19.82 6.42
C THR A 70 23.46 19.43 4.95
N HIS A 71 22.42 18.95 4.28
CA HIS A 71 22.46 18.38 2.93
C HIS A 71 21.62 19.17 1.90
N GLY A 72 20.90 20.21 2.34
CA GLY A 72 20.03 20.99 1.48
C GLY A 72 18.67 20.32 1.23
N VAL A 73 17.87 20.93 0.33
CA VAL A 73 16.46 20.53 0.09
C VAL A 73 16.31 19.43 -0.95
N GLY A 74 17.34 19.12 -1.71
CA GLY A 74 17.27 18.10 -2.78
C GLY A 74 18.63 17.49 -3.10
N ALA A 75 18.61 16.30 -3.70
CA ALA A 75 19.82 15.56 -4.03
C ALA A 75 20.52 16.03 -5.34
N GLY A 76 19.88 16.89 -6.12
CA GLY A 76 20.48 17.56 -7.29
C GLY A 76 20.58 16.72 -8.55
N ALA A 77 20.50 15.39 -8.48
CA ALA A 77 20.61 14.50 -9.63
C ALA A 77 20.02 13.10 -9.37
N VAL A 78 20.05 12.25 -10.39
CA VAL A 78 19.78 10.81 -10.26
C VAL A 78 20.93 10.13 -9.51
N ARG A 79 20.63 8.98 -8.90
CA ARG A 79 21.56 8.23 -8.03
C ARG A 79 22.90 7.92 -8.71
N THR A 80 22.89 7.57 -9.99
CA THR A 80 24.07 7.12 -10.75
C THR A 80 24.99 8.25 -11.26
N ILE A 81 24.54 9.51 -11.21
CA ILE A 81 25.40 10.64 -11.58
C ILE A 81 26.13 11.19 -10.35
N ASN A 82 25.41 11.98 -9.52
CA ASN A 82 25.93 12.51 -8.26
C ASN A 82 24.82 12.75 -7.23
N GLY A 83 23.64 12.13 -7.42
CA GLY A 83 22.50 12.25 -6.52
C GLY A 83 22.48 11.19 -5.41
N THR A 84 23.52 10.38 -5.22
CA THR A 84 23.66 9.50 -4.08
C THR A 84 24.34 10.24 -2.95
N LEU A 85 23.63 10.43 -1.86
CA LEU A 85 24.13 10.99 -0.61
C LEU A 85 24.34 9.86 0.40
N ASP A 86 25.19 10.09 1.40
CA ASP A 86 25.39 9.17 2.52
C ASP A 86 24.09 8.81 3.26
N LEU A 87 23.13 9.74 3.31
CA LEU A 87 21.78 9.49 3.84
C LEU A 87 21.04 8.39 3.09
N HIS A 88 21.24 8.25 1.78
CA HIS A 88 20.63 7.19 0.99
C HIS A 88 21.21 5.82 1.33
N ASP A 89 22.52 5.76 1.54
CA ASP A 89 23.20 4.53 1.92
C ASP A 89 22.78 4.10 3.34
N GLU A 90 22.71 5.04 4.31
CA GLU A 90 22.16 4.79 5.65
C GLU A 90 20.75 4.25 5.60
N LEU A 91 19.88 4.83 4.75
CA LEU A 91 18.51 4.37 4.57
C LEU A 91 18.44 2.94 4.03
N GLU A 92 19.17 2.65 2.95
CA GLU A 92 19.18 1.34 2.29
C GLU A 92 19.71 0.25 3.23
N GLU A 93 20.76 0.51 4.00
CA GLU A 93 21.25 -0.38 5.06
C GLU A 93 20.22 -0.61 6.17
N THR A 94 19.53 0.45 6.58
CA THR A 94 18.49 0.37 7.62
C THR A 94 17.29 -0.46 7.14
N LEU A 95 16.88 -0.29 5.88
CA LEU A 95 15.80 -1.06 5.26
C LEU A 95 16.17 -2.54 5.11
N ALA A 96 17.39 -2.86 4.71
CA ALA A 96 17.88 -4.23 4.61
C ALA A 96 17.80 -4.94 5.99
N LYS A 97 18.28 -4.28 7.05
CA LYS A 97 18.19 -4.79 8.43
C LYS A 97 16.73 -4.97 8.88
N PHE A 98 15.88 -4.00 8.58
CA PHE A 98 14.45 -4.03 8.92
C PHE A 98 13.72 -5.21 8.28
N LYS A 99 14.01 -5.51 7.02
CA LYS A 99 13.39 -6.61 6.28
C LYS A 99 14.09 -7.95 6.50
N GLY A 100 15.29 -7.95 7.08
CA GLY A 100 16.08 -9.17 7.29
C GLY A 100 16.63 -9.73 5.97
N THR A 101 17.05 -8.85 5.05
CA THR A 101 17.61 -9.20 3.75
C THR A 101 19.07 -8.74 3.64
N GLU A 102 19.77 -9.21 2.60
CA GLU A 102 21.17 -8.83 2.40
C GLU A 102 21.35 -7.37 1.97
N ALA A 103 20.41 -6.85 1.19
CA ALA A 103 20.46 -5.48 0.68
C ALA A 103 19.05 -4.92 0.42
N ALA A 104 18.97 -3.59 0.26
CA ALA A 104 17.77 -2.89 -0.19
C ALA A 104 18.13 -1.72 -1.11
N ILE A 105 17.15 -1.25 -1.88
CA ILE A 105 17.25 -0.08 -2.75
C ILE A 105 15.99 0.78 -2.58
N ALA A 106 16.16 2.10 -2.43
CA ALA A 106 15.06 3.04 -2.26
C ALA A 106 14.68 3.74 -3.56
N TYR A 107 13.37 3.98 -3.73
CA TYR A 107 12.76 4.67 -4.87
C TYR A 107 11.82 5.78 -4.39
N GLN A 108 11.38 6.65 -5.32
CA GLN A 108 10.52 7.81 -5.05
C GLN A 108 9.08 7.43 -4.62
N SER A 109 8.65 6.19 -4.88
CA SER A 109 7.34 5.67 -4.44
C SER A 109 7.29 4.13 -4.52
N GLY A 110 6.35 3.51 -3.81
CA GLY A 110 6.05 2.09 -3.98
C GLY A 110 5.57 1.76 -5.42
N PHE A 111 4.87 2.70 -6.08
CA PHE A 111 4.49 2.56 -7.48
C PHE A 111 5.73 2.38 -8.36
N ASN A 112 6.75 3.23 -8.17
CA ASN A 112 8.02 3.14 -8.91
C ASN A 112 8.78 1.85 -8.59
N CYS A 113 8.66 1.30 -7.37
CA CYS A 113 9.27 0.02 -7.03
C CYS A 113 8.74 -1.12 -7.91
N ASN A 114 7.42 -1.22 -8.05
CA ASN A 114 6.79 -2.24 -8.89
C ASN A 114 7.17 -2.07 -10.36
N MET A 115 7.12 -0.83 -10.89
CA MET A 115 7.55 -0.53 -12.25
C MET A 115 9.03 -0.88 -12.48
N ALA A 116 9.89 -0.60 -11.48
CA ALA A 116 11.33 -0.84 -11.53
C ALA A 116 11.68 -2.32 -11.48
N ALA A 117 11.24 -3.02 -10.42
CA ALA A 117 11.67 -4.38 -10.14
C ALA A 117 11.14 -5.38 -11.18
N ILE A 118 9.85 -5.30 -11.50
CA ILE A 118 9.22 -6.24 -12.44
C ILE A 118 9.82 -6.07 -13.84
N SER A 119 9.89 -4.84 -14.36
CA SER A 119 10.37 -4.59 -15.73
C SER A 119 11.88 -4.74 -15.91
N ALA A 120 12.68 -4.67 -14.83
CA ALA A 120 14.12 -4.89 -14.89
C ALA A 120 14.49 -6.38 -14.92
N VAL A 121 13.64 -7.28 -14.41
CA VAL A 121 13.92 -8.70 -14.26
C VAL A 121 13.16 -9.57 -15.24
N MET A 122 11.90 -9.21 -15.53
CA MET A 122 11.02 -9.98 -16.42
C MET A 122 10.95 -9.38 -17.82
N ASN A 123 10.80 -10.22 -18.82
CA ASN A 123 10.75 -9.82 -20.22
C ASN A 123 9.80 -10.73 -21.05
N LYS A 124 9.71 -10.49 -22.36
CA LYS A 124 8.79 -11.20 -23.28
C LYS A 124 8.96 -12.71 -23.37
N ASN A 125 10.06 -13.25 -22.88
CA ASN A 125 10.34 -14.70 -22.89
C ASN A 125 10.01 -15.34 -21.52
N ASP A 126 9.39 -14.60 -20.62
CA ASP A 126 9.08 -15.03 -19.26
C ASP A 126 7.56 -15.02 -19.04
N ALA A 127 7.09 -15.65 -17.95
CA ALA A 127 5.70 -15.59 -17.51
C ALA A 127 5.59 -15.02 -16.08
N ILE A 128 4.49 -14.31 -15.82
CA ILE A 128 4.12 -13.80 -14.50
C ILE A 128 2.74 -14.33 -14.15
N LEU A 129 2.66 -15.15 -13.11
CA LEU A 129 1.44 -15.55 -12.45
C LEU A 129 1.07 -14.44 -11.48
N SER A 130 -0.05 -13.75 -11.69
CA SER A 130 -0.45 -12.58 -10.91
C SER A 130 -1.79 -12.81 -10.24
N ASP A 131 -1.85 -12.62 -8.91
CA ASP A 131 -3.14 -12.58 -8.22
C ASP A 131 -4.05 -11.53 -8.86
N GLU A 132 -5.33 -11.85 -8.99
CA GLU A 132 -6.29 -11.00 -9.72
C GLU A 132 -6.63 -9.69 -9.01
N LEU A 133 -6.43 -9.60 -7.70
CA LEU A 133 -6.67 -8.41 -6.89
C LEU A 133 -5.41 -7.58 -6.61
N ASN A 134 -4.31 -7.93 -7.24
CA ASN A 134 -3.06 -7.15 -7.13
C ASN A 134 -3.26 -5.66 -7.44
N HIS A 135 -2.50 -4.85 -6.73
CA HIS A 135 -2.49 -3.40 -6.89
C HIS A 135 -2.18 -2.96 -8.34
N ALA A 136 -2.79 -1.85 -8.78
CA ALA A 136 -2.64 -1.32 -10.14
C ALA A 136 -1.17 -1.13 -10.58
N SER A 137 -0.27 -0.74 -9.69
CA SER A 137 1.15 -0.60 -9.99
C SER A 137 1.84 -1.93 -10.33
N ILE A 138 1.41 -3.03 -9.72
CA ILE A 138 1.87 -4.38 -10.08
C ILE A 138 1.41 -4.73 -11.49
N ILE A 139 0.11 -4.50 -11.77
CA ILE A 139 -0.47 -4.74 -13.11
C ILE A 139 0.28 -3.95 -14.19
N ASP A 140 0.57 -2.67 -13.92
CA ASP A 140 1.30 -1.83 -14.87
C ASP A 140 2.77 -2.24 -15.00
N GLY A 141 3.43 -2.63 -13.92
CA GLY A 141 4.78 -3.20 -13.96
C GLY A 141 4.85 -4.48 -14.78
N CYS A 142 3.87 -5.38 -14.61
CA CYS A 142 3.73 -6.61 -15.41
C CYS A 142 3.55 -6.30 -16.91
N ARG A 143 2.69 -5.36 -17.24
CA ARG A 143 2.49 -4.91 -18.64
C ARG A 143 3.76 -4.32 -19.24
N LEU A 144 4.49 -3.51 -18.48
CA LEU A 144 5.72 -2.88 -18.92
C LEU A 144 6.82 -3.91 -19.22
N SER A 145 6.89 -5.00 -18.47
CA SER A 145 7.86 -6.09 -18.67
C SER A 145 7.71 -6.81 -20.00
N LYS A 146 6.49 -6.79 -20.59
CA LYS A 146 6.08 -7.55 -21.78
C LYS A 146 6.08 -9.09 -21.57
N ALA A 147 6.25 -9.58 -20.34
CA ALA A 147 6.10 -10.97 -20.01
C ALA A 147 4.65 -11.43 -20.23
N LYS A 148 4.46 -12.74 -20.41
CA LYS A 148 3.12 -13.32 -20.46
C LYS A 148 2.48 -13.22 -19.08
N ILE A 149 1.40 -12.47 -18.96
CA ILE A 149 0.64 -12.36 -17.71
C ILE A 149 -0.41 -13.48 -17.70
N ILE A 150 -0.39 -14.28 -16.63
CA ILE A 150 -1.33 -15.36 -16.35
C ILE A 150 -2.02 -14.98 -15.04
N ARG A 151 -3.32 -14.67 -15.11
CA ARG A 151 -4.11 -14.27 -13.94
C ARG A 151 -4.42 -15.49 -13.09
N VAL A 152 -4.21 -15.40 -11.79
CA VAL A 152 -4.56 -16.40 -10.78
C VAL A 152 -5.75 -15.89 -10.00
N ASN A 153 -6.75 -16.74 -9.73
CA ASN A 153 -7.88 -16.40 -8.90
C ASN A 153 -7.40 -16.00 -7.50
N HIS A 154 -8.03 -14.99 -6.92
CA HIS A 154 -7.59 -14.43 -5.65
C HIS A 154 -7.56 -15.48 -4.53
N SER A 155 -6.39 -15.58 -3.86
CA SER A 155 -6.15 -16.51 -2.74
C SER A 155 -6.51 -17.98 -3.02
N ASP A 156 -6.56 -18.41 -4.29
CA ASP A 156 -6.85 -19.78 -4.73
C ASP A 156 -5.54 -20.53 -5.02
N MET A 157 -5.10 -21.32 -4.05
CA MET A 157 -3.83 -22.04 -4.13
C MET A 157 -3.90 -23.24 -5.10
N ASP A 158 -5.08 -23.81 -5.33
CA ASP A 158 -5.26 -24.87 -6.32
C ASP A 158 -5.14 -24.32 -7.74
N ASP A 159 -5.73 -23.15 -8.01
CA ASP A 159 -5.58 -22.45 -9.28
C ASP A 159 -4.13 -22.00 -9.51
N LEU A 160 -3.46 -21.49 -8.48
CA LEU A 160 -2.04 -21.14 -8.56
C LEU A 160 -1.19 -22.37 -8.92
N ARG A 161 -1.38 -23.49 -8.22
CA ARG A 161 -0.62 -24.73 -8.45
C ARG A 161 -0.83 -25.26 -9.87
N ALA A 162 -2.08 -25.27 -10.33
CA ALA A 162 -2.41 -25.72 -11.69
C ALA A 162 -1.74 -24.86 -12.77
N LYS A 163 -1.81 -23.53 -12.62
CA LYS A 163 -1.21 -22.58 -13.58
C LYS A 163 0.32 -22.57 -13.52
N ALA A 164 0.91 -22.73 -12.32
CA ALA A 164 2.35 -22.88 -12.16
C ALA A 164 2.85 -24.11 -12.91
N LYS A 165 2.19 -25.26 -12.70
CA LYS A 165 2.49 -26.51 -13.40
C LYS A 165 2.41 -26.34 -14.91
N GLU A 166 1.30 -25.80 -15.42
CA GLU A 166 1.11 -25.55 -16.87
C GLU A 166 2.21 -24.66 -17.44
N ALA A 167 2.51 -23.53 -16.78
CA ALA A 167 3.51 -22.59 -17.23
C ALA A 167 4.91 -23.21 -17.30
N VAL A 168 5.32 -23.95 -16.26
CA VAL A 168 6.66 -24.56 -16.19
C VAL A 168 6.79 -25.75 -17.13
N GLU A 169 5.81 -26.68 -17.15
CA GLU A 169 5.84 -27.87 -17.99
C GLU A 169 5.72 -27.55 -19.50
N SER A 170 5.16 -26.36 -19.84
CA SER A 170 5.08 -25.93 -21.25
C SER A 170 6.46 -25.75 -21.91
N GLY A 171 7.51 -25.49 -21.13
CA GLY A 171 8.86 -25.21 -21.63
C GLY A 171 8.97 -23.91 -22.46
N GLN A 172 7.94 -23.05 -22.48
CA GLN A 172 7.88 -21.85 -23.31
C GLN A 172 8.58 -20.65 -22.66
N TYR A 173 8.78 -20.65 -21.34
CA TYR A 173 9.27 -19.52 -20.59
C TYR A 173 10.64 -19.80 -19.96
N ASN A 174 11.50 -18.78 -19.98
CA ASN A 174 12.82 -18.86 -19.34
C ASN A 174 12.72 -18.77 -17.81
N LYS A 175 11.82 -17.90 -17.32
CA LYS A 175 11.51 -17.71 -15.90
C LYS A 175 10.01 -17.61 -15.71
N VAL A 176 9.53 -18.11 -14.59
CA VAL A 176 8.13 -17.93 -14.13
C VAL A 176 8.18 -17.27 -12.75
N MET A 177 7.43 -16.19 -12.57
CA MET A 177 7.32 -15.46 -11.32
C MET A 177 5.88 -15.53 -10.81
N TYR A 178 5.69 -15.76 -9.51
CA TYR A 178 4.42 -15.45 -8.86
C TYR A 178 4.51 -14.12 -8.13
N ILE A 179 3.51 -13.27 -8.31
CA ILE A 179 3.45 -11.93 -7.73
C ILE A 179 2.12 -11.70 -7.02
N THR A 180 2.19 -11.17 -5.78
CA THR A 180 1.03 -10.89 -4.94
C THR A 180 1.27 -9.68 -4.04
N ASP A 181 0.18 -8.96 -3.67
CA ASP A 181 0.18 -8.11 -2.47
C ASP A 181 0.32 -9.01 -1.23
N GLY A 182 1.01 -8.54 -0.21
CA GLY A 182 1.10 -9.23 1.09
C GLY A 182 -0.15 -9.02 1.93
N VAL A 183 -0.72 -7.81 1.85
CA VAL A 183 -2.02 -7.41 2.44
C VAL A 183 -2.82 -6.69 1.37
N PHE A 184 -4.01 -7.19 1.05
CA PHE A 184 -4.89 -6.60 0.05
C PHE A 184 -5.64 -5.40 0.60
N SER A 185 -5.47 -4.27 -0.05
CA SER A 185 -5.80 -2.94 0.50
C SER A 185 -7.29 -2.66 0.66
N MET A 186 -8.18 -3.37 -0.06
CA MET A 186 -9.61 -3.09 -0.08
C MET A 186 -10.39 -3.97 0.90
N ASP A 187 -9.89 -5.14 1.20
CA ASP A 187 -10.52 -6.14 2.05
C ASP A 187 -9.75 -6.36 3.36
N GLY A 188 -8.43 -6.16 3.36
CA GLY A 188 -7.59 -6.31 4.54
C GLY A 188 -7.23 -7.76 4.85
N ASP A 189 -7.42 -8.65 3.90
CA ASP A 189 -6.98 -10.04 3.96
C ASP A 189 -5.48 -10.17 3.68
N VAL A 190 -4.90 -11.29 4.06
CA VAL A 190 -3.47 -11.57 4.00
C VAL A 190 -3.19 -12.69 3.00
N ALA A 191 -2.17 -12.49 2.15
CA ALA A 191 -1.74 -13.53 1.22
C ALA A 191 -1.27 -14.80 1.97
N LYS A 192 -1.63 -15.98 1.45
CA LYS A 192 -1.27 -17.29 2.00
C LYS A 192 0.20 -17.65 1.70
N LEU A 193 1.13 -16.79 2.20
CA LEU A 193 2.56 -16.89 1.87
C LEU A 193 3.17 -18.28 2.14
N PRO A 194 2.81 -19.02 3.19
CA PRO A 194 3.35 -20.38 3.40
C PRO A 194 3.04 -21.31 2.22
N GLU A 195 1.79 -21.39 1.79
CA GLU A 195 1.38 -22.26 0.67
C GLU A 195 1.94 -21.74 -0.67
N ILE A 196 2.04 -20.41 -0.84
CA ILE A 196 2.67 -19.80 -2.02
C ILE A 196 4.13 -20.21 -2.12
N VAL A 197 4.88 -20.21 -1.01
CA VAL A 197 6.29 -20.61 -0.97
C VAL A 197 6.42 -22.12 -1.30
N GLU A 198 5.55 -22.97 -0.75
CA GLU A 198 5.55 -24.41 -1.08
C GLU A 198 5.38 -24.64 -2.59
N ILE A 199 4.43 -23.93 -3.22
CA ILE A 199 4.21 -24.03 -4.67
C ILE A 199 5.40 -23.46 -5.44
N ALA A 200 5.96 -22.33 -4.99
CA ALA A 200 7.10 -21.74 -5.65
C ALA A 200 8.33 -22.65 -5.61
N GLU A 201 8.61 -23.30 -4.49
CA GLU A 201 9.69 -24.29 -4.36
C GLU A 201 9.45 -25.54 -5.20
N GLU A 202 8.19 -26.03 -5.27
CA GLU A 202 7.82 -27.20 -6.10
C GLU A 202 8.10 -26.98 -7.58
N PHE A 203 7.82 -25.79 -8.10
CA PHE A 203 7.92 -25.49 -9.54
C PHE A 203 9.12 -24.59 -9.90
N GLY A 204 9.92 -24.14 -8.95
CA GLY A 204 11.07 -23.25 -9.19
C GLY A 204 10.65 -21.84 -9.64
N LEU A 205 9.58 -21.30 -9.05
CA LEU A 205 9.10 -19.95 -9.35
C LEU A 205 9.91 -18.89 -8.61
N LEU A 206 10.07 -17.71 -9.23
CA LEU A 206 10.46 -16.51 -8.52
C LEU A 206 9.28 -16.00 -7.67
N THR A 207 9.57 -15.50 -6.48
CA THR A 207 8.57 -15.02 -5.52
C THR A 207 8.64 -13.50 -5.32
N TYR A 208 7.50 -12.83 -5.46
CA TYR A 208 7.39 -11.37 -5.34
C TYR A 208 6.23 -10.99 -4.44
N VAL A 209 6.51 -10.28 -3.35
CA VAL A 209 5.51 -9.81 -2.37
C VAL A 209 5.56 -8.29 -2.26
N ASP A 210 4.45 -7.62 -2.61
CA ASP A 210 4.25 -6.20 -2.32
C ASP A 210 3.66 -6.03 -0.92
N ASP A 211 4.49 -5.66 0.00
CA ASP A 211 4.19 -5.51 1.43
C ASP A 211 3.84 -4.05 1.80
N ALA A 212 3.25 -3.30 0.85
CA ALA A 212 2.93 -1.89 1.03
C ALA A 212 1.95 -1.63 2.18
N HIS A 213 1.03 -2.54 2.45
CA HIS A 213 0.11 -2.51 3.59
C HIS A 213 0.54 -3.41 4.76
N GLY A 214 1.55 -4.25 4.57
CA GLY A 214 2.11 -5.11 5.61
C GLY A 214 3.25 -4.45 6.38
N SER A 215 4.14 -3.70 5.70
CA SER A 215 5.26 -3.00 6.34
C SER A 215 4.76 -1.97 7.36
N GLY A 216 5.24 -2.05 8.58
CA GLY A 216 4.79 -1.26 9.74
C GLY A 216 3.53 -1.84 10.42
N VAL A 217 2.84 -2.83 9.83
CA VAL A 217 1.53 -3.34 10.26
C VAL A 217 1.58 -4.80 10.68
N MET A 218 2.19 -5.67 9.89
CA MET A 218 2.29 -7.11 10.14
C MET A 218 3.64 -7.48 10.77
N GLY A 219 3.75 -8.68 11.35
CA GLY A 219 5.02 -9.22 11.84
C GLY A 219 5.74 -8.30 12.84
N LYS A 220 5.00 -7.73 13.79
CA LYS A 220 5.49 -6.70 14.74
C LYS A 220 6.13 -5.48 14.06
N GLY A 221 5.58 -5.10 12.91
CA GLY A 221 6.00 -3.97 12.11
C GLY A 221 6.96 -4.30 10.96
N ALA A 222 7.59 -5.48 10.95
CA ALA A 222 8.55 -5.82 9.88
C ALA A 222 7.91 -6.35 8.59
N GLY A 223 6.59 -6.55 8.58
CA GLY A 223 5.83 -6.90 7.39
C GLY A 223 5.35 -8.34 7.32
N THR A 224 4.62 -8.66 6.25
CA THR A 224 3.94 -9.94 6.06
C THR A 224 4.92 -11.10 5.91
N VAL A 225 6.00 -10.91 5.18
CA VAL A 225 7.04 -11.94 5.00
C VAL A 225 7.66 -12.33 6.34
N LYS A 226 7.97 -11.33 7.19
CA LYS A 226 8.48 -11.56 8.56
C LYS A 226 7.43 -12.18 9.47
N HIS A 227 6.16 -11.86 9.29
CA HIS A 227 5.05 -12.44 10.06
C HIS A 227 5.04 -13.97 9.95
N PHE A 228 5.30 -14.50 8.77
CA PHE A 228 5.35 -15.94 8.52
C PHE A 228 6.76 -16.56 8.64
N GLY A 229 7.80 -15.76 8.91
CA GLY A 229 9.18 -16.26 9.04
C GLY A 229 9.80 -16.71 7.70
N LEU A 230 9.42 -16.08 6.59
CA LEU A 230 9.76 -16.50 5.22
C LEU A 230 10.80 -15.59 4.52
N GLN A 231 11.63 -14.85 5.30
CA GLN A 231 12.54 -13.86 4.73
C GLN A 231 13.53 -14.45 3.71
N ASP A 232 13.98 -15.67 3.95
CA ASP A 232 14.93 -16.39 3.08
C ASP A 232 14.26 -17.13 1.91
N LYS A 233 12.92 -17.00 1.77
CA LYS A 233 12.09 -17.73 0.79
C LYS A 233 11.43 -16.81 -0.23
N ILE A 234 11.45 -15.51 0.01
CA ILE A 234 10.86 -14.51 -0.89
C ILE A 234 11.98 -13.73 -1.55
N ASP A 235 12.06 -13.82 -2.90
CA ASP A 235 13.12 -13.17 -3.67
C ASP A 235 12.98 -11.64 -3.67
N PHE A 236 11.74 -11.14 -3.79
CA PHE A 236 11.45 -9.71 -3.86
C PHE A 236 10.51 -9.30 -2.74
N GLN A 237 11.01 -8.52 -1.79
CA GLN A 237 10.19 -7.87 -0.76
C GLN A 237 10.05 -6.39 -1.10
N ILE A 238 8.86 -6.00 -1.54
CA ILE A 238 8.54 -4.62 -1.91
C ILE A 238 7.81 -3.95 -0.75
N GLY A 239 7.96 -2.64 -0.62
CA GLY A 239 7.14 -1.88 0.31
C GLY A 239 7.08 -0.40 -0.05
N THR A 240 6.15 0.29 0.60
CA THR A 240 6.05 1.75 0.51
C THR A 240 6.49 2.41 1.81
N LEU A 241 7.08 3.59 1.68
CA LEU A 241 7.52 4.44 2.79
C LEU A 241 6.48 5.54 3.09
N SER A 242 5.34 5.53 2.38
CA SER A 242 4.31 6.56 2.44
C SER A 242 3.09 6.20 3.28
N LYS A 243 3.03 4.99 3.85
CA LYS A 243 1.90 4.53 4.67
C LYS A 243 2.28 4.47 6.15
N ALA A 244 2.53 3.29 6.71
CA ALA A 244 2.89 3.15 8.12
C ALA A 244 4.20 3.89 8.49
N ILE A 245 5.16 3.95 7.57
CA ILE A 245 6.41 4.70 7.76
C ILE A 245 6.18 6.23 7.79
N GLY A 246 5.12 6.72 7.15
CA GLY A 246 4.59 8.08 7.33
C GLY A 246 5.25 9.19 6.51
N VAL A 247 6.09 8.86 5.49
CA VAL A 247 6.80 9.88 4.70
C VAL A 247 6.45 9.76 3.21
N VAL A 248 7.37 9.38 2.36
CA VAL A 248 7.23 9.21 0.91
C VAL A 248 8.25 8.19 0.42
N GLY A 249 8.03 7.59 -0.74
CA GLY A 249 8.98 6.65 -1.31
C GLY A 249 8.52 5.20 -1.23
N GLY A 250 9.43 4.32 -1.63
CA GLY A 250 9.28 2.88 -1.57
C GLY A 250 10.64 2.20 -1.60
N TYR A 251 10.65 0.90 -1.43
CA TYR A 251 11.89 0.12 -1.44
C TYR A 251 11.66 -1.26 -2.06
N VAL A 252 12.75 -1.83 -2.54
CA VAL A 252 12.89 -3.26 -2.86
C VAL A 252 13.98 -3.82 -1.97
N ALA A 253 13.73 -4.93 -1.30
CA ALA A 253 14.69 -5.63 -0.48
C ALA A 253 14.80 -7.10 -0.94
N GLY A 254 16.01 -7.66 -0.88
CA GLY A 254 16.33 -9.02 -1.35
C GLY A 254 17.82 -9.31 -1.26
N THR A 255 18.31 -10.21 -2.14
CA THR A 255 19.73 -10.53 -2.21
C THR A 255 20.57 -9.35 -2.72
N LYS A 256 21.85 -9.37 -2.43
CA LYS A 256 22.76 -8.33 -2.93
C LYS A 256 22.79 -8.28 -4.45
N GLU A 257 22.82 -9.43 -5.11
CA GLU A 257 22.84 -9.54 -6.57
C GLU A 257 21.57 -8.94 -7.21
N LEU A 258 20.39 -9.16 -6.61
CA LEU A 258 19.17 -8.52 -7.07
C LEU A 258 19.28 -6.99 -6.99
N ILE A 259 19.74 -6.47 -5.86
CA ILE A 259 19.83 -5.03 -5.66
C ILE A 259 20.88 -4.40 -6.57
N ASP A 260 22.03 -5.04 -6.77
CA ASP A 260 23.06 -4.59 -7.73
C ASP A 260 22.51 -4.58 -9.16
N TRP A 261 21.71 -5.60 -9.53
CA TRP A 261 21.02 -5.62 -10.83
C TRP A 261 20.02 -4.47 -10.99
N LEU A 262 19.19 -4.21 -9.97
CA LEU A 262 18.23 -3.11 -10.00
C LEU A 262 18.92 -1.74 -10.09
N LYS A 263 20.03 -1.54 -9.41
CA LYS A 263 20.87 -0.33 -9.53
C LYS A 263 21.39 -0.12 -10.95
N ALA A 264 21.68 -1.20 -11.67
CA ALA A 264 22.20 -1.16 -13.03
C ALA A 264 21.13 -1.07 -14.13
N GLN A 265 19.90 -1.57 -13.91
CA GLN A 265 18.93 -1.80 -14.97
C GLN A 265 17.57 -1.14 -14.73
N SER A 266 17.21 -0.79 -13.50
CA SER A 266 15.86 -0.24 -13.25
C SER A 266 15.76 1.23 -13.67
N ARG A 267 14.89 1.51 -14.62
CA ARG A 267 14.71 2.85 -15.21
C ARG A 267 14.31 3.93 -14.20
N PRO A 268 13.39 3.69 -13.23
CA PRO A 268 13.09 4.69 -12.21
C PRO A 268 14.29 5.09 -11.35
N PHE A 269 15.24 4.20 -11.11
CA PHE A 269 16.47 4.52 -10.40
C PHE A 269 17.45 5.30 -11.29
N LEU A 270 17.61 4.89 -12.54
CA LEU A 270 18.59 5.46 -13.48
C LEU A 270 18.20 6.85 -13.98
N PHE A 271 16.89 7.16 -14.05
CA PHE A 271 16.39 8.33 -14.76
C PHE A 271 15.47 9.25 -13.93
N SER A 272 15.36 9.02 -12.63
CA SER A 272 14.61 9.90 -11.72
C SER A 272 15.51 10.40 -10.59
N THR A 273 15.39 11.69 -10.25
CA THR A 273 16.13 12.31 -9.15
C THR A 273 15.89 11.55 -7.84
N SER A 274 16.93 11.44 -7.01
CA SER A 274 16.91 10.75 -5.72
C SER A 274 15.89 11.36 -4.74
N LEU A 275 15.52 10.61 -3.71
CA LEU A 275 14.76 11.14 -2.57
C LEU A 275 15.45 12.36 -1.97
N ALA A 276 14.66 13.33 -1.51
CA ALA A 276 15.19 14.52 -0.86
C ALA A 276 15.84 14.18 0.49
N PRO A 277 16.89 14.90 0.92
CA PRO A 277 17.60 14.65 2.18
C PRO A 277 16.69 14.61 3.42
N GLY A 278 15.76 15.56 3.52
CA GLY A 278 14.81 15.63 4.64
C GLY A 278 13.91 14.41 4.71
N ASP A 279 13.35 13.98 3.57
CA ASP A 279 12.51 12.79 3.49
C ASP A 279 13.33 11.53 3.80
N THR A 280 14.54 11.40 3.22
CA THR A 280 15.43 10.26 3.43
C THR A 280 15.75 10.06 4.91
N LYS A 281 16.10 11.13 5.62
CA LYS A 281 16.42 11.07 7.06
C LYS A 281 15.19 10.77 7.91
N ALA A 282 14.03 11.39 7.61
CA ALA A 282 12.78 11.10 8.31
C ALA A 282 12.37 9.63 8.16
N ILE A 283 12.52 9.05 6.97
CA ILE A 283 12.26 7.63 6.72
C ILE A 283 13.19 6.75 7.56
N THR A 284 14.49 7.04 7.55
CA THR A 284 15.49 6.29 8.33
C THR A 284 15.14 6.26 9.80
N GLU A 285 14.80 7.41 10.38
CA GLU A 285 14.40 7.50 11.79
C GLU A 285 13.06 6.81 12.08
N SER A 286 12.11 6.87 11.14
CA SER A 286 10.85 6.13 11.23
C SER A 286 11.08 4.62 11.30
N VAL A 287 11.89 4.08 10.38
CA VAL A 287 12.22 2.64 10.33
C VAL A 287 12.96 2.21 11.60
N LYS A 288 13.92 2.99 12.10
CA LYS A 288 14.61 2.72 13.37
C LYS A 288 13.64 2.63 14.54
N LYS A 289 12.66 3.57 14.65
CA LYS A 289 11.61 3.49 15.69
C LYS A 289 10.84 2.17 15.65
N LEU A 290 10.53 1.67 14.46
CA LEU A 290 9.81 0.39 14.31
C LEU A 290 10.67 -0.81 14.65
N MET A 291 11.99 -0.72 14.49
CA MET A 291 12.92 -1.77 14.91
C MET A 291 13.11 -1.80 16.44
N ASP A 292 13.03 -0.64 17.07
CA ASP A 292 13.34 -0.49 18.50
C ASP A 292 12.12 -0.77 19.42
N SER A 293 10.88 -0.62 18.91
CA SER A 293 9.67 -0.73 19.73
C SER A 293 8.45 -1.22 18.95
N THR A 294 7.64 -2.07 19.59
CA THR A 294 6.33 -2.51 19.08
C THR A 294 5.16 -1.65 19.60
N GLU A 295 5.41 -0.63 20.40
CA GLU A 295 4.35 0.15 21.07
C GLU A 295 3.31 0.71 20.09
N LEU A 296 3.76 1.35 18.99
CA LEU A 296 2.86 1.90 17.97
C LEU A 296 2.10 0.81 17.23
N HIS A 297 2.76 -0.32 16.94
CA HIS A 297 2.14 -1.49 16.35
C HIS A 297 1.02 -2.01 17.26
N ASP A 298 1.29 -2.24 18.55
CA ASP A 298 0.32 -2.80 19.49
C ASP A 298 -0.87 -1.85 19.67
N LYS A 299 -0.61 -0.53 19.72
CA LYS A 299 -1.65 0.49 19.80
C LYS A 299 -2.52 0.52 18.54
N LEU A 300 -1.92 0.39 17.35
CA LEU A 300 -2.67 0.27 16.09
C LEU A 300 -3.63 -0.91 16.12
N TRP A 301 -3.14 -2.09 16.49
CA TRP A 301 -3.94 -3.31 16.52
C TRP A 301 -5.05 -3.25 17.56
N ASN A 302 -4.78 -2.70 18.75
CA ASN A 302 -5.80 -2.47 19.77
C ASN A 302 -6.90 -1.53 19.29
N ASN A 303 -6.55 -0.41 18.65
CA ASN A 303 -7.50 0.53 18.07
C ASN A 303 -8.33 -0.09 16.94
N ALA A 304 -7.69 -0.86 16.07
CA ALA A 304 -8.37 -1.55 14.97
C ALA A 304 -9.36 -2.59 15.48
N GLN A 305 -8.96 -3.42 16.43
CA GLN A 305 -9.84 -4.41 17.05
C GLN A 305 -11.01 -3.76 17.79
N TYR A 306 -10.75 -2.63 18.47
CA TYR A 306 -11.79 -1.87 19.16
C TYR A 306 -12.84 -1.35 18.18
N LEU A 307 -12.41 -0.69 17.11
CA LEU A 307 -13.31 -0.17 16.07
C LEU A 307 -14.09 -1.31 15.37
N LYS A 308 -13.40 -2.36 14.94
CA LYS A 308 -14.01 -3.52 14.26
C LYS A 308 -15.08 -4.17 15.12
N ASN A 309 -14.79 -4.41 16.40
CA ASN A 309 -15.76 -4.96 17.35
C ASN A 309 -16.96 -4.04 17.56
N GLY A 310 -16.74 -2.72 17.63
CA GLY A 310 -17.83 -1.73 17.74
C GLY A 310 -18.76 -1.77 16.54
N LEU A 311 -18.22 -1.74 15.34
CA LEU A 311 -18.99 -1.77 14.09
C LEU A 311 -19.73 -3.11 13.91
N SER A 312 -19.06 -4.24 14.17
CA SER A 312 -19.71 -5.56 14.10
C SER A 312 -20.87 -5.72 15.09
N LYS A 313 -20.75 -5.18 16.32
CA LYS A 313 -21.82 -5.18 17.32
C LYS A 313 -23.05 -4.36 16.89
N LEU A 314 -22.85 -3.33 16.07
CA LEU A 314 -23.95 -2.57 15.47
C LEU A 314 -24.66 -3.33 14.35
N GLY A 315 -24.08 -4.43 13.87
CA GLY A 315 -24.65 -5.24 12.79
C GLY A 315 -24.03 -4.99 11.41
N TYR A 316 -22.97 -4.21 11.32
CA TYR A 316 -22.27 -4.01 10.05
C TYR A 316 -21.44 -5.23 9.64
N ASP A 317 -21.48 -5.52 8.34
CA ASP A 317 -20.56 -6.47 7.72
C ASP A 317 -19.18 -5.82 7.56
N THR A 318 -18.20 -6.33 8.29
CA THR A 318 -16.80 -5.86 8.26
C THR A 318 -15.89 -6.74 7.40
N GLY A 319 -16.45 -7.63 6.60
CA GLY A 319 -15.71 -8.58 5.77
C GLY A 319 -14.84 -9.53 6.59
N GLU A 320 -13.92 -10.20 5.91
CA GLU A 320 -12.98 -11.16 6.50
C GLU A 320 -11.59 -10.56 6.76
N SER A 321 -11.51 -9.26 7.02
CA SER A 321 -10.24 -8.59 7.24
C SER A 321 -9.47 -9.16 8.42
N GLU A 322 -8.23 -9.51 8.19
CA GLU A 322 -7.27 -10.02 9.17
C GLU A 322 -6.32 -8.93 9.69
N THR A 323 -6.46 -7.68 9.21
CA THR A 323 -5.54 -6.58 9.48
C THR A 323 -6.26 -5.37 10.10
N PRO A 324 -5.56 -4.28 10.43
CA PRO A 324 -6.18 -3.02 10.86
C PRO A 324 -7.11 -2.37 9.84
N ILE A 325 -7.06 -2.74 8.56
CA ILE A 325 -8.04 -2.30 7.57
C ILE A 325 -9.41 -2.84 7.98
N THR A 326 -10.40 -1.95 8.14
CA THR A 326 -11.74 -2.34 8.58
C THR A 326 -12.77 -1.86 7.56
N PRO A 327 -13.09 -2.67 6.54
CA PRO A 327 -14.16 -2.34 5.61
C PRO A 327 -15.52 -2.39 6.31
N VAL A 328 -16.47 -1.60 5.82
CA VAL A 328 -17.91 -1.77 6.09
C VAL A 328 -18.57 -1.92 4.74
N ILE A 329 -19.03 -3.13 4.45
CA ILE A 329 -19.61 -3.49 3.16
C ILE A 329 -21.05 -2.97 3.10
N ILE A 330 -21.34 -2.14 2.10
CA ILE A 330 -22.67 -1.55 1.88
C ILE A 330 -23.34 -2.17 0.64
N GLY A 331 -22.56 -2.48 -0.38
CA GLY A 331 -23.02 -3.08 -1.64
C GLY A 331 -23.23 -2.05 -2.73
N ASP A 332 -24.41 -1.41 -2.77
CA ASP A 332 -24.76 -0.44 -3.81
C ASP A 332 -23.88 0.83 -3.77
N GLU A 333 -23.38 1.25 -4.94
CA GLU A 333 -22.43 2.35 -5.07
C GLU A 333 -23.00 3.69 -4.57
N LYS A 334 -24.24 4.02 -4.95
CA LYS A 334 -24.88 5.29 -4.56
C LYS A 334 -25.16 5.33 -3.07
N THR A 335 -25.64 4.22 -2.52
CA THR A 335 -25.84 4.06 -1.08
C THR A 335 -24.53 4.19 -0.32
N THR A 336 -23.44 3.61 -0.83
CA THR A 336 -22.12 3.72 -0.23
C THR A 336 -21.61 5.15 -0.20
N GLN A 337 -21.80 5.88 -1.30
CA GLN A 337 -21.41 7.30 -1.40
C GLN A 337 -22.22 8.19 -0.46
N GLU A 338 -23.53 7.98 -0.40
CA GLU A 338 -24.41 8.72 0.51
C GLU A 338 -24.06 8.43 1.98
N PHE A 339 -23.76 7.17 2.31
CA PHE A 339 -23.31 6.77 3.64
C PHE A 339 -22.03 7.48 4.06
N SER A 340 -21.00 7.48 3.19
CA SER A 340 -19.75 8.20 3.40
C SER A 340 -19.98 9.71 3.61
N LYS A 341 -20.88 10.32 2.82
CA LYS A 341 -21.23 11.73 2.93
C LYS A 341 -21.89 12.05 4.28
N ARG A 342 -22.85 11.24 4.70
CA ARG A 342 -23.56 11.43 5.98
C ARG A 342 -22.63 11.23 7.18
N LEU A 343 -21.69 10.27 7.11
CA LEU A 343 -20.68 10.12 8.14
C LEU A 343 -19.79 11.39 8.24
N LYS A 344 -19.47 12.01 7.10
CA LYS A 344 -18.74 13.29 7.08
C LYS A 344 -19.58 14.41 7.73
N ASP A 345 -20.89 14.47 7.50
CA ASP A 345 -21.79 15.44 8.14
C ASP A 345 -21.82 15.26 9.67
N GLU A 346 -21.69 14.01 10.16
CA GLU A 346 -21.57 13.66 11.59
C GLU A 346 -20.14 13.73 12.15
N GLY A 347 -19.19 14.31 11.41
CA GLY A 347 -17.82 14.54 11.91
C GLY A 347 -16.83 13.41 11.67
N VAL A 348 -17.17 12.37 10.90
CA VAL A 348 -16.30 11.23 10.59
C VAL A 348 -15.93 11.24 9.11
N TYR A 349 -14.64 11.43 8.82
CA TYR A 349 -14.12 11.42 7.46
C TYR A 349 -13.69 10.02 7.05
N VAL A 350 -14.51 9.37 6.24
CA VAL A 350 -14.21 8.08 5.62
C VAL A 350 -14.65 8.10 4.17
N LYS A 351 -13.80 7.67 3.25
CA LYS A 351 -14.11 7.65 1.80
C LYS A 351 -14.82 6.37 1.41
N SER A 352 -15.80 6.53 0.52
CA SER A 352 -16.43 5.41 -0.18
C SER A 352 -15.46 4.80 -1.19
N ILE A 353 -15.43 3.48 -1.26
CA ILE A 353 -14.71 2.70 -2.25
C ILE A 353 -15.75 1.98 -3.11
N VAL A 354 -15.81 2.34 -4.38
CA VAL A 354 -16.80 1.82 -5.35
C VAL A 354 -16.10 1.43 -6.64
N PHE A 355 -16.85 0.88 -7.61
CA PHE A 355 -16.33 0.63 -8.95
C PHE A 355 -15.62 1.88 -9.53
N PRO A 356 -14.46 1.77 -10.22
CA PRO A 356 -13.79 0.52 -10.64
C PRO A 356 -12.80 -0.06 -9.63
N THR A 357 -12.65 0.51 -8.44
CA THR A 357 -11.69 0.07 -7.42
C THR A 357 -12.05 -1.29 -6.82
N VAL A 358 -13.36 -1.54 -6.70
CA VAL A 358 -13.95 -2.83 -6.30
C VAL A 358 -15.01 -3.24 -7.32
N PRO A 359 -15.42 -4.51 -7.38
CA PRO A 359 -16.48 -4.96 -8.29
C PRO A 359 -17.80 -4.22 -8.05
N ARG A 360 -18.66 -4.15 -9.09
CA ARG A 360 -19.99 -3.55 -8.97
C ARG A 360 -20.83 -4.29 -7.93
N GLY A 361 -21.61 -3.52 -7.14
CA GLY A 361 -22.44 -4.08 -6.09
C GLY A 361 -21.67 -4.51 -4.83
N THR A 362 -20.39 -4.18 -4.72
CA THR A 362 -19.55 -4.47 -3.54
C THR A 362 -18.96 -3.21 -2.91
N GLY A 363 -19.65 -2.09 -3.08
CA GLY A 363 -19.26 -0.80 -2.51
C GLY A 363 -19.09 -0.86 -1.00
N ARG A 364 -18.09 -0.17 -0.48
CA ARG A 364 -17.75 -0.15 0.95
C ARG A 364 -17.19 1.19 1.38
N VAL A 365 -17.22 1.47 2.67
CA VAL A 365 -16.35 2.47 3.28
C VAL A 365 -15.20 1.73 3.97
N ARG A 366 -13.97 2.20 3.75
CA ARG A 366 -12.76 1.55 4.27
C ARG A 366 -12.21 2.35 5.44
N ASN A 367 -12.46 1.85 6.65
CA ASN A 367 -11.93 2.48 7.85
C ASN A 367 -10.48 2.10 8.09
N MET A 368 -9.68 3.11 8.35
CA MET A 368 -8.25 3.05 8.59
C MET A 368 -7.94 3.65 9.97
N PRO A 369 -8.20 2.92 11.07
CA PRO A 369 -7.77 3.36 12.38
C PRO A 369 -6.25 3.43 12.42
N THR A 370 -5.73 4.35 13.22
CA THR A 370 -4.28 4.56 13.36
C THR A 370 -3.86 4.43 14.82
N ALA A 371 -2.58 4.24 15.09
CA ALA A 371 -2.03 4.27 16.45
C ALA A 371 -2.24 5.63 17.16
N ALA A 372 -2.49 6.70 16.40
CA ALA A 372 -2.70 8.04 16.94
C ALA A 372 -4.15 8.32 17.38
N HIS A 373 -5.13 7.49 16.99
CA HIS A 373 -6.51 7.64 17.48
C HIS A 373 -6.59 7.39 18.97
N THR A 374 -7.40 8.19 19.65
CA THR A 374 -7.78 7.95 21.05
C THR A 374 -9.04 7.09 21.10
N LYS A 375 -9.29 6.49 22.28
CA LYS A 375 -10.52 5.72 22.50
C LYS A 375 -11.77 6.59 22.31
N ASP A 376 -11.74 7.85 22.79
CA ASP A 376 -12.88 8.77 22.67
C ASP A 376 -13.20 9.07 21.20
N MET A 377 -12.18 9.30 20.34
CA MET A 377 -12.38 9.46 18.90
C MET A 377 -13.04 8.22 18.25
N LEU A 378 -12.65 7.02 18.68
CA LEU A 378 -13.24 5.78 18.17
C LEU A 378 -14.66 5.59 18.67
N ASP A 379 -14.99 5.96 19.92
CA ASP A 379 -16.33 5.94 20.48
C ASP A 379 -17.25 6.94 19.72
N GLU A 380 -16.79 8.16 19.45
CA GLU A 380 -17.49 9.14 18.64
C GLU A 380 -17.75 8.64 17.22
N ALA A 381 -16.74 8.02 16.60
CA ALA A 381 -16.90 7.43 15.27
C ALA A 381 -17.96 6.30 15.28
N ILE A 382 -17.92 5.38 16.24
CA ILE A 382 -18.90 4.30 16.37
C ILE A 382 -20.32 4.87 16.57
N ALA A 383 -20.46 5.93 17.38
CA ALA A 383 -21.77 6.60 17.57
C ALA A 383 -22.30 7.24 16.28
N ALA A 384 -21.43 7.85 15.47
CA ALA A 384 -21.80 8.37 14.15
C ALA A 384 -22.27 7.26 13.21
N TYR A 385 -21.57 6.12 13.19
CA TYR A 385 -21.94 4.92 12.43
C TYR A 385 -23.32 4.39 12.87
N GLU A 386 -23.57 4.31 14.18
CA GLU A 386 -24.87 3.87 14.72
C GLU A 386 -26.00 4.79 14.25
N LYS A 387 -25.82 6.11 14.39
CA LYS A 387 -26.81 7.11 13.99
C LYS A 387 -27.13 7.03 12.50
N VAL A 388 -26.11 7.14 11.65
CA VAL A 388 -26.30 7.17 10.20
C VAL A 388 -26.81 5.83 9.68
N GLY A 389 -26.35 4.71 10.23
CA GLY A 389 -26.80 3.38 9.86
C GLY A 389 -28.29 3.16 10.13
N LYS A 390 -28.78 3.59 11.29
CA LYS A 390 -30.21 3.54 11.63
C LYS A 390 -31.06 4.45 10.73
N GLU A 391 -30.60 5.69 10.48
CA GLU A 391 -31.30 6.63 9.59
C GLU A 391 -31.41 6.10 8.15
N MET A 392 -30.36 5.44 7.66
CA MET A 392 -30.32 4.84 6.32
C MET A 392 -30.90 3.42 6.27
N LYS A 393 -31.28 2.83 7.41
CA LYS A 393 -31.79 1.45 7.55
C LYS A 393 -30.79 0.41 7.05
N LEU A 394 -29.52 0.62 7.33
CA LEU A 394 -28.43 -0.32 7.03
C LEU A 394 -28.19 -1.29 8.19
N ILE A 395 -28.61 -0.92 9.38
CA ILE A 395 -28.58 -1.72 10.62
C ILE A 395 -29.91 -1.58 11.37
#